data_c980b99c234508762f789b7d0f2cec2d
#
_entry.id   c980b99c234508762f789b7d0f2cec2d
#
_cell.length_a   1.000
_cell.length_b   1.000
_cell.length_c   1.000
_cell.angle_alpha   90.00
_cell.angle_beta   90.00
_cell.angle_gamma   90.00
#
_symmetry.space_group_name_H-M   'P 1'
#
loop_
_entity.id
_entity.type
_entity.pdbx_description
1 polymer ?
#
loop_
_entity_poly.entity_id
_entity_poly.type
_entity_poly.pdbx_seq_one_letter_code
_entity_poly.pdbx_strand_id
1 'polypeptide(L)'
;MRLLMATALALQTFAFAPAVSAAGGDSSPPKPTNTTKKCLFGRVYDEAAGRCVKPNKTNFSEEQLYQAVRELAYDGQFENAQNVLRVMDQDDDRVLTYWGFTYRKMGEAELAETYYQRAIESNPDNILARSYMGQGYVTEGKTELAIAQWREIKSRGGEGTWAEASLREAIRTGLTYSY
;
A
#
# COMPACT_ATOMS: atom_id res chain seq x y z
N MET A 1 42.79 -50.67 -31.28
CA MET A 1 42.18 -50.36 -29.96
C MET A 1 41.90 -48.85 -29.97
N ARG A 2 40.65 -48.42 -30.29
CA ARG A 2 40.26 -47.00 -30.38
C ARG A 2 39.43 -46.69 -29.13
N LEU A 3 39.95 -45.80 -28.26
CA LEU A 3 39.22 -45.26 -27.11
C LEU A 3 38.24 -44.19 -27.60
N LEU A 4 36.94 -44.40 -27.41
CA LEU A 4 35.91 -43.37 -27.57
C LEU A 4 35.72 -42.63 -26.23
N MET A 5 36.13 -41.36 -26.19
CA MET A 5 35.78 -40.47 -25.08
C MET A 5 34.39 -39.92 -25.30
N ALA A 6 33.45 -40.28 -24.42
CA ALA A 6 32.13 -39.69 -24.37
C ALA A 6 32.18 -38.48 -23.44
N THR A 7 32.03 -37.29 -24.04
CA THR A 7 31.81 -36.01 -23.29
C THR A 7 30.37 -35.90 -22.89
N ALA A 8 30.06 -36.00 -21.61
CA ALA A 8 28.77 -35.72 -21.04
C ALA A 8 28.55 -34.20 -20.94
N LEU A 9 27.65 -33.67 -21.73
CA LEU A 9 27.19 -32.28 -21.66
C LEU A 9 26.16 -32.14 -20.54
N ALA A 10 26.55 -31.53 -19.42
CA ALA A 10 25.63 -31.24 -18.32
C ALA A 10 24.79 -30.02 -18.70
N LEU A 11 23.49 -30.23 -18.99
CA LEU A 11 22.49 -29.16 -19.12
C LEU A 11 22.22 -28.58 -17.71
N GLN A 12 22.73 -27.38 -17.45
CA GLN A 12 22.33 -26.60 -16.27
C GLN A 12 20.96 -25.95 -16.56
N THR A 13 19.89 -26.49 -15.98
CA THR A 13 18.59 -25.84 -15.97
C THR A 13 18.61 -24.68 -14.97
N PHE A 14 18.69 -23.45 -15.48
CA PHE A 14 18.43 -22.26 -14.67
C PHE A 14 16.95 -22.24 -14.32
N ALA A 15 16.64 -22.58 -13.07
CA ALA A 15 15.31 -22.35 -12.51
C ALA A 15 15.15 -20.83 -12.36
N PHE A 16 14.35 -20.20 -13.24
CA PHE A 16 13.83 -18.87 -13.00
C PHE A 16 12.85 -18.97 -11.84
N ALA A 17 13.28 -18.55 -10.66
CA ALA A 17 12.34 -18.25 -9.58
C ALA A 17 11.47 -17.07 -10.07
N PRO A 18 10.11 -17.17 -10.02
CA PRO A 18 9.29 -16.01 -10.28
C PRO A 18 9.68 -14.94 -9.25
N ALA A 19 10.00 -13.73 -9.73
CA ALA A 19 10.13 -12.59 -8.85
C ALA A 19 8.78 -12.40 -8.17
N VAL A 20 8.70 -12.74 -6.88
CA VAL A 20 7.57 -12.38 -6.04
C VAL A 20 7.61 -10.85 -6.00
N SER A 21 6.72 -10.20 -6.75
CA SER A 21 6.44 -8.78 -6.56
C SER A 21 6.07 -8.65 -5.08
N ALA A 22 6.91 -7.98 -4.31
CA ALA A 22 6.56 -7.61 -2.95
C ALA A 22 5.19 -6.92 -3.04
N ALA A 23 4.18 -7.55 -2.44
CA ALA A 23 2.81 -7.11 -2.49
C ALA A 23 2.64 -5.85 -1.63
N GLY A 24 3.00 -4.77 -2.20
CA GLY A 24 2.74 -3.44 -1.75
C GLY A 24 2.72 -2.64 -3.03
N GLY A 25 1.53 -2.49 -3.60
CA GLY A 25 1.35 -1.66 -4.79
C GLY A 25 2.09 -0.35 -4.64
N ASP A 26 2.36 0.32 -5.74
CA ASP A 26 3.15 1.54 -5.80
C ASP A 26 3.06 2.38 -4.52
N SER A 27 4.10 2.33 -3.68
CA SER A 27 4.14 3.02 -2.39
C SER A 27 4.49 4.51 -2.55
N SER A 28 4.79 4.95 -3.77
CA SER A 28 5.08 6.36 -4.05
C SER A 28 3.83 7.23 -3.95
N PRO A 29 3.97 8.52 -3.60
CA PRO A 29 2.84 9.45 -3.57
C PRO A 29 2.12 9.52 -4.91
N PRO A 30 0.78 9.42 -4.96
CA PRO A 30 0.02 9.55 -6.19
C PRO A 30 0.07 10.98 -6.73
N LYS A 31 -0.01 11.12 -8.05
CA LYS A 31 -0.12 12.44 -8.69
C LYS A 31 -1.60 12.84 -8.76
N PRO A 32 -1.95 14.12 -8.43
CA PRO A 32 -3.31 14.61 -8.56
C PRO A 32 -3.85 14.53 -9.98
N THR A 33 -5.00 13.88 -10.16
CA THR A 33 -5.73 13.75 -11.43
C THR A 33 -6.95 14.66 -11.50
N ASN A 34 -7.87 14.40 -12.44
CA ASN A 34 -9.15 15.08 -12.48
C ASN A 34 -10.06 14.70 -11.29
N THR A 35 -9.80 13.58 -10.59
CA THR A 35 -10.57 13.16 -9.40
C THR A 35 -10.44 14.19 -8.29
N THR A 36 -9.26 14.59 -7.89
CA THR A 36 -9.07 15.61 -6.85
C THR A 36 -9.21 17.04 -7.38
N LYS A 37 -8.86 17.30 -8.65
CA LYS A 37 -8.92 18.66 -9.23
C LYS A 37 -10.32 19.13 -9.59
N LYS A 38 -11.25 18.21 -9.91
CA LYS A 38 -12.58 18.55 -10.45
C LYS A 38 -13.74 17.94 -9.67
N CYS A 39 -13.54 16.80 -8.99
CA CYS A 39 -14.63 16.09 -8.35
C CYS A 39 -14.80 16.49 -6.89
N LEU A 40 -16.05 16.57 -6.43
CA LEU A 40 -16.43 16.87 -5.07
C LEU A 40 -17.18 15.68 -4.45
N PHE A 41 -17.28 15.66 -3.13
CA PHE A 41 -18.11 14.71 -2.38
C PHE A 41 -17.79 13.22 -2.63
N GLY A 42 -16.50 12.89 -2.78
CA GLY A 42 -16.05 11.51 -2.99
C GLY A 42 -16.46 10.90 -4.33
N ARG A 43 -16.73 11.74 -5.32
CA ARG A 43 -16.89 11.29 -6.70
C ARG A 43 -15.54 11.02 -7.34
N VAL A 44 -15.53 10.13 -8.31
CA VAL A 44 -14.35 9.78 -9.11
C VAL A 44 -14.58 10.29 -10.54
N TYR A 45 -13.52 10.81 -11.16
CA TYR A 45 -13.60 11.28 -12.53
C TYR A 45 -13.60 10.08 -13.48
N ASP A 46 -14.65 9.98 -14.27
CA ASP A 46 -14.78 8.99 -15.33
C ASP A 46 -14.27 9.61 -16.63
N GLU A 47 -13.12 9.18 -17.09
CA GLU A 47 -12.48 9.69 -18.31
C GLU A 47 -13.33 9.39 -19.57
N ALA A 48 -14.01 8.25 -19.62
CA ALA A 48 -14.87 7.86 -20.75
C ALA A 48 -16.14 8.73 -20.82
N ALA A 49 -16.72 9.04 -19.65
CA ALA A 49 -17.90 9.90 -19.55
C ALA A 49 -17.56 11.39 -19.50
N GLY A 50 -16.29 11.76 -19.29
CA GLY A 50 -15.83 13.15 -19.18
C GLY A 50 -16.39 13.91 -17.98
N ARG A 51 -16.82 13.21 -16.92
CA ARG A 51 -17.51 13.80 -15.75
C ARG A 51 -17.25 13.05 -14.46
N CYS A 52 -17.55 13.71 -13.33
CA CYS A 52 -17.49 13.10 -12.01
C CYS A 52 -18.72 12.23 -11.73
N VAL A 53 -18.52 10.96 -11.40
CA VAL A 53 -19.60 10.01 -11.08
C VAL A 53 -19.40 9.42 -9.68
N LYS A 54 -20.45 8.81 -9.11
CA LYS A 54 -20.32 8.06 -7.86
C LYS A 54 -19.45 6.83 -8.09
N PRO A 55 -18.54 6.49 -7.17
CA PRO A 55 -17.74 5.29 -7.28
C PRO A 55 -18.63 4.03 -7.29
N ASN A 56 -18.39 3.12 -8.21
CA ASN A 56 -19.03 1.80 -8.27
C ASN A 56 -18.19 0.85 -9.15
N LYS A 57 -18.37 -0.46 -8.95
CA LYS A 57 -17.64 -1.50 -9.71
C LYS A 57 -18.12 -1.67 -11.15
N THR A 58 -19.20 -1.02 -11.56
CA THR A 58 -19.69 -1.07 -12.95
C THR A 58 -18.91 -0.13 -13.85
N ASN A 59 -18.55 1.05 -13.35
CA ASN A 59 -17.88 2.09 -14.13
C ASN A 59 -16.36 2.07 -13.96
N PHE A 60 -15.85 1.46 -12.87
CA PHE A 60 -14.43 1.47 -12.53
C PHE A 60 -13.93 0.07 -12.20
N SER A 61 -12.72 -0.25 -12.64
CA SER A 61 -11.99 -1.41 -12.14
C SER A 61 -11.55 -1.21 -10.69
N GLU A 62 -11.25 -2.29 -9.97
CA GLU A 62 -10.68 -2.22 -8.62
C GLU A 62 -9.41 -1.35 -8.59
N GLU A 63 -8.56 -1.43 -9.61
CA GLU A 63 -7.34 -0.63 -9.69
C GLU A 63 -7.64 0.87 -9.86
N GLN A 64 -8.63 1.24 -10.67
CA GLN A 64 -9.04 2.64 -10.83
C GLN A 64 -9.62 3.20 -9.52
N LEU A 65 -10.43 2.41 -8.80
CA LEU A 65 -10.95 2.78 -7.49
C LEU A 65 -9.81 2.91 -6.47
N TYR A 66 -8.85 1.98 -6.47
CA TYR A 66 -7.69 2.04 -5.60
C TYR A 66 -6.84 3.29 -5.83
N GLN A 67 -6.57 3.65 -7.08
CA GLN A 67 -5.84 4.89 -7.39
C GLN A 67 -6.62 6.13 -6.94
N ALA A 68 -7.94 6.16 -7.09
CA ALA A 68 -8.77 7.25 -6.59
C ALA A 68 -8.73 7.34 -5.05
N VAL A 69 -8.75 6.21 -4.33
CA VAL A 69 -8.58 6.18 -2.87
C VAL A 69 -7.24 6.78 -2.48
N ARG A 70 -6.16 6.35 -3.12
CA ARG A 70 -4.81 6.87 -2.83
C ARG A 70 -4.75 8.38 -3.01
N GLU A 71 -5.24 8.85 -4.14
CA GLU A 71 -5.23 10.27 -4.49
C GLU A 71 -6.03 11.12 -3.50
N LEU A 72 -7.26 10.71 -3.18
CA LEU A 72 -8.11 11.40 -2.20
C LEU A 72 -7.50 11.39 -0.80
N ALA A 73 -6.95 10.24 -0.37
CA ALA A 73 -6.33 10.11 0.95
C ALA A 73 -5.08 10.98 1.09
N TYR A 74 -4.26 11.09 0.05
CA TYR A 74 -3.08 11.96 0.05
C TYR A 74 -3.42 13.44 -0.07
N ASP A 75 -4.55 13.77 -0.70
CA ASP A 75 -5.08 15.15 -0.75
C ASP A 75 -5.79 15.57 0.56
N GLY A 76 -5.79 14.71 1.59
CA GLY A 76 -6.44 14.98 2.88
C GLY A 76 -7.96 14.82 2.88
N GLN A 77 -8.55 14.31 1.80
CA GLN A 77 -9.98 14.08 1.65
C GLN A 77 -10.38 12.69 2.20
N PHE A 78 -10.16 12.47 3.51
CA PHE A 78 -10.26 11.15 4.12
C PHE A 78 -11.66 10.54 4.03
N GLU A 79 -12.72 11.30 4.31
CA GLU A 79 -14.10 10.84 4.20
C GLU A 79 -14.47 10.51 2.74
N ASN A 80 -13.94 11.29 1.78
CA ASN A 80 -14.14 11.03 0.37
C ASN A 80 -13.41 9.76 -0.08
N ALA A 81 -12.19 9.50 0.41
CA ALA A 81 -11.49 8.24 0.21
C ALA A 81 -12.28 7.06 0.78
N GLN A 82 -12.84 7.20 1.99
CA GLN A 82 -13.69 6.19 2.61
C GLN A 82 -14.97 5.91 1.80
N ASN A 83 -15.55 6.92 1.14
CA ASN A 83 -16.69 6.71 0.23
C ASN A 83 -16.35 5.79 -0.95
N VAL A 84 -15.11 5.87 -1.45
CA VAL A 84 -14.62 4.96 -2.50
C VAL A 84 -14.31 3.58 -1.91
N LEU A 85 -13.63 3.50 -0.76
CA LEU A 85 -13.31 2.24 -0.09
C LEU A 85 -14.56 1.37 0.17
N ARG A 86 -15.71 1.99 0.52
CA ARG A 86 -16.95 1.25 0.80
C ARG A 86 -17.48 0.40 -0.35
N VAL A 87 -17.13 0.72 -1.58
CA VAL A 87 -17.59 -0.03 -2.77
C VAL A 87 -16.55 -1.04 -3.28
N MET A 88 -15.38 -1.09 -2.65
CA MET A 88 -14.30 -2.01 -2.98
C MET A 88 -14.39 -3.33 -2.21
N ASP A 89 -13.53 -4.28 -2.52
CA ASP A 89 -13.44 -5.53 -1.78
C ASP A 89 -12.90 -5.27 -0.37
N GLN A 90 -13.69 -5.61 0.67
CA GLN A 90 -13.35 -5.33 2.07
C GLN A 90 -12.33 -6.32 2.66
N ASP A 91 -11.95 -7.36 1.92
CA ASP A 91 -10.92 -8.33 2.30
C ASP A 91 -9.60 -8.12 1.54
N ASP A 92 -9.55 -7.19 0.57
CA ASP A 92 -8.31 -6.78 -0.10
C ASP A 92 -7.40 -6.04 0.90
N ASP A 93 -6.18 -6.52 1.07
CA ASP A 93 -5.20 -5.97 2.02
C ASP A 93 -4.85 -4.50 1.75
N ARG A 94 -4.91 -4.06 0.50
CA ARG A 94 -4.71 -2.65 0.11
C ARG A 94 -5.87 -1.77 0.56
N VAL A 95 -7.10 -2.29 0.44
CA VAL A 95 -8.32 -1.61 0.91
C VAL A 95 -8.28 -1.46 2.44
N LEU A 96 -7.95 -2.54 3.14
CA LEU A 96 -7.76 -2.53 4.59
C LEU A 96 -6.65 -1.54 5.01
N THR A 97 -5.55 -1.48 4.27
CA THR A 97 -4.47 -0.52 4.52
C THR A 97 -4.97 0.93 4.47
N TYR A 98 -5.79 1.29 3.48
CA TYR A 98 -6.29 2.66 3.34
C TYR A 98 -7.45 2.97 4.28
N TRP A 99 -8.23 1.99 4.74
CA TRP A 99 -9.11 2.17 5.89
C TRP A 99 -8.30 2.57 7.12
N GLY A 100 -7.23 1.84 7.44
CA GLY A 100 -6.33 2.17 8.53
C GLY A 100 -5.70 3.56 8.36
N PHE A 101 -5.22 3.90 7.16
CA PHE A 101 -4.62 5.20 6.88
C PHE A 101 -5.59 6.35 7.14
N THR A 102 -6.80 6.28 6.60
CA THR A 102 -7.81 7.34 6.74
C THR A 102 -8.25 7.50 8.19
N TYR A 103 -8.52 6.40 8.90
CA TYR A 103 -8.86 6.46 10.32
C TYR A 103 -7.74 7.07 11.17
N ARG A 104 -6.50 6.68 10.94
CA ARG A 104 -5.35 7.28 11.65
C ARG A 104 -5.27 8.79 11.43
N LYS A 105 -5.44 9.24 10.19
CA LYS A 105 -5.41 10.66 9.85
C LYS A 105 -6.60 11.44 10.43
N MET A 106 -7.71 10.79 10.70
CA MET A 106 -8.89 11.35 11.37
C MET A 106 -8.79 11.29 12.91
N GLY A 107 -7.70 10.73 13.46
CA GLY A 107 -7.48 10.64 14.91
C GLY A 107 -8.03 9.37 15.56
N GLU A 108 -8.61 8.46 14.81
CA GLU A 108 -9.21 7.19 15.26
C GLU A 108 -8.13 6.09 15.33
N ALA A 109 -7.17 6.22 16.27
CA ALA A 109 -5.96 5.41 16.32
C ALA A 109 -6.24 3.91 16.53
N GLU A 110 -7.14 3.54 17.44
CA GLU A 110 -7.48 2.14 17.74
C GLU A 110 -8.14 1.45 16.54
N LEU A 111 -9.02 2.17 15.85
CA LEU A 111 -9.67 1.65 14.65
C LEU A 111 -8.68 1.50 13.51
N ALA A 112 -7.77 2.45 13.35
CA ALA A 112 -6.69 2.38 12.38
C ALA A 112 -5.79 1.16 12.62
N GLU A 113 -5.38 0.91 13.85
CA GLU A 113 -4.57 -0.26 14.23
C GLU A 113 -5.28 -1.56 13.86
N THR A 114 -6.58 -1.67 14.17
CA THR A 114 -7.40 -2.84 13.81
C THR A 114 -7.36 -3.12 12.30
N TYR A 115 -7.53 -2.11 11.47
CA TYR A 115 -7.49 -2.26 10.02
C TYR A 115 -6.10 -2.63 9.50
N TYR A 116 -5.04 -2.05 10.04
CA TYR A 116 -3.67 -2.43 9.67
C TYR A 116 -3.34 -3.88 10.06
N GLN A 117 -3.77 -4.33 11.23
CA GLN A 117 -3.61 -5.72 11.65
C GLN A 117 -4.32 -6.67 10.69
N ARG A 118 -5.56 -6.40 10.34
CA ARG A 118 -6.30 -7.18 9.33
C ARG A 118 -5.60 -7.18 7.96
N ALA A 119 -5.06 -6.05 7.53
CA ALA A 119 -4.29 -5.97 6.28
C ALA A 119 -3.04 -6.87 6.31
N ILE A 120 -2.33 -6.88 7.44
CA ILE A 120 -1.14 -7.71 7.66
C ILE A 120 -1.50 -9.19 7.82
N GLU A 121 -2.64 -9.52 8.41
CA GLU A 121 -3.15 -10.89 8.51
C GLU A 121 -3.54 -11.43 7.13
N SER A 122 -4.22 -10.62 6.32
CA SER A 122 -4.57 -10.98 4.94
C SER A 122 -3.34 -11.11 4.05
N ASN A 123 -2.37 -10.22 4.19
CA ASN A 123 -1.12 -10.23 3.44
C ASN A 123 0.07 -9.89 4.35
N PRO A 124 0.78 -10.89 4.89
CA PRO A 124 1.93 -10.68 5.75
C PRO A 124 3.06 -9.83 5.11
N ASP A 125 3.15 -9.79 3.79
CA ASP A 125 4.16 -9.03 3.04
C ASP A 125 3.70 -7.61 2.67
N ASN A 126 2.56 -7.15 3.21
CA ASN A 126 2.11 -5.78 3.03
C ASN A 126 2.98 -4.79 3.83
N ILE A 127 4.09 -4.36 3.19
CA ILE A 127 5.04 -3.41 3.79
C ILE A 127 4.44 -2.01 3.98
N LEU A 128 3.43 -1.63 3.18
CA LEU A 128 2.78 -0.33 3.30
C LEU A 128 1.91 -0.23 4.55
N ALA A 129 1.12 -1.28 4.84
CA ALA A 129 0.34 -1.36 6.07
C ALA A 129 1.25 -1.27 7.30
N ARG A 130 2.38 -2.01 7.29
CA ARG A 130 3.38 -1.95 8.36
C ARG A 130 3.98 -0.56 8.53
N SER A 131 4.30 0.12 7.42
CA SER A 131 4.83 1.47 7.47
C SER A 131 3.84 2.45 8.08
N TYR A 132 2.59 2.42 7.66
CA TYR A 132 1.56 3.32 8.18
C TYR A 132 1.21 3.03 9.65
N MET A 133 1.13 1.74 10.05
CA MET A 133 0.94 1.34 11.44
C MET A 133 2.11 1.82 12.31
N GLY A 134 3.34 1.61 11.86
CA GLY A 134 4.53 2.08 12.54
C GLY A 134 4.57 3.60 12.72
N GLN A 135 4.14 4.36 11.71
CA GLN A 135 3.98 5.82 11.82
C GLN A 135 2.90 6.21 12.85
N GLY A 136 1.83 5.42 12.98
CA GLY A 136 0.84 5.56 14.05
C GLY A 136 1.51 5.41 15.42
N TYR A 137 2.28 4.36 15.60
CA TYR A 137 3.02 4.13 16.85
C TYR A 137 4.00 5.27 17.20
N VAL A 138 4.65 5.87 16.18
CA VAL A 138 5.49 7.06 16.42
C VAL A 138 4.68 8.21 16.98
N THR A 139 3.50 8.52 16.44
CA THR A 139 2.64 9.60 16.94
C THR A 139 2.11 9.36 18.35
N GLU A 140 2.00 8.09 18.75
CA GLU A 140 1.58 7.68 20.09
C GLU A 140 2.75 7.53 21.08
N GLY A 141 3.99 7.79 20.66
CA GLY A 141 5.19 7.61 21.48
C GLY A 141 5.60 6.15 21.70
N LYS A 142 4.99 5.21 20.98
CA LYS A 142 5.27 3.76 21.07
C LYS A 142 6.45 3.38 20.14
N THR A 143 7.61 4.00 20.36
CA THR A 143 8.77 3.92 19.45
C THR A 143 9.25 2.49 19.22
N GLU A 144 9.26 1.63 20.25
CA GLU A 144 9.71 0.24 20.13
C GLU A 144 8.79 -0.58 19.18
N LEU A 145 7.49 -0.34 19.18
CA LEU A 145 6.57 -0.97 18.26
C LEU A 145 6.80 -0.47 16.82
N ALA A 146 7.09 0.81 16.63
CA ALA A 146 7.45 1.36 15.34
C ALA A 146 8.73 0.73 14.78
N ILE A 147 9.76 0.57 15.62
CA ILE A 147 11.03 -0.11 15.25
C ILE A 147 10.77 -1.58 14.88
N ALA A 148 9.88 -2.27 15.59
CA ALA A 148 9.51 -3.64 15.25
C ALA A 148 8.90 -3.72 13.85
N GLN A 149 7.98 -2.82 13.49
CA GLN A 149 7.41 -2.77 12.13
C GLN A 149 8.46 -2.43 11.07
N TRP A 150 9.38 -1.54 11.35
CA TRP A 150 10.49 -1.21 10.45
C TRP A 150 11.39 -2.42 10.16
N ARG A 151 11.70 -3.24 11.19
CA ARG A 151 12.46 -4.49 11.01
C ARG A 151 11.69 -5.51 10.17
N GLU A 152 10.37 -5.63 10.38
CA GLU A 152 9.51 -6.50 9.57
C GLU A 152 9.48 -6.07 8.10
N ILE A 153 9.42 -4.77 7.81
CA ILE A 153 9.51 -4.27 6.43
C ILE A 153 10.82 -4.71 5.78
N LYS A 154 11.95 -4.56 6.46
CA LYS A 154 13.27 -4.96 5.93
C LYS A 154 13.37 -6.46 5.71
N SER A 155 12.92 -7.30 6.65
CA SER A 155 12.96 -8.76 6.54
C SER A 155 12.11 -9.29 5.38
N ARG A 156 11.13 -8.50 4.90
CA ARG A 156 10.23 -8.82 3.78
C ARG A 156 10.65 -8.18 2.46
N GLY A 157 11.92 -7.79 2.34
CA GLY A 157 12.46 -7.22 1.10
C GLY A 157 12.07 -5.77 0.84
N GLY A 158 11.51 -5.07 1.83
CA GLY A 158 11.11 -3.67 1.71
C GLY A 158 12.25 -2.66 1.88
N GLU A 159 13.50 -3.10 2.01
CA GLU A 159 14.65 -2.20 2.15
C GLU A 159 14.82 -1.30 0.91
N GLY A 160 15.00 0.00 1.14
CA GLY A 160 15.12 1.00 0.08
C GLY A 160 13.80 1.43 -0.55
N THR A 161 12.67 0.87 -0.13
CA THR A 161 11.35 1.34 -0.60
C THR A 161 10.93 2.63 0.11
N TRP A 162 9.95 3.34 -0.48
CA TRP A 162 9.36 4.50 0.18
C TRP A 162 8.73 4.13 1.54
N ALA A 163 8.09 2.96 1.66
CA ALA A 163 7.50 2.48 2.91
C ALA A 163 8.53 2.35 4.04
N GLU A 164 9.70 1.79 3.74
CA GLU A 164 10.82 1.69 4.69
C GLU A 164 11.37 3.06 5.04
N ALA A 165 11.67 3.88 4.02
CA ALA A 165 12.30 5.17 4.21
C ALA A 165 11.42 6.14 5.01
N SER A 166 10.10 6.16 4.75
CA SER A 166 9.14 7.02 5.46
C SER A 166 9.01 6.63 6.94
N LEU A 167 8.95 5.33 7.26
CA LEU A 167 8.89 4.89 8.65
C LEU A 167 10.22 5.14 9.39
N ARG A 168 11.36 4.87 8.75
CA ARG A 168 12.67 5.16 9.33
C ARG A 168 12.80 6.65 9.67
N GLU A 169 12.38 7.53 8.77
CA GLU A 169 12.42 8.97 9.00
C GLU A 169 11.47 9.39 10.13
N ALA A 170 10.26 8.82 10.18
CA ALA A 170 9.34 9.07 11.28
C ALA A 170 9.92 8.65 12.65
N ILE A 171 10.55 7.48 12.74
CA ILE A 171 11.23 7.02 13.96
C ILE A 171 12.34 7.98 14.36
N ARG A 172 13.12 8.48 13.39
CA ARG A 172 14.26 9.38 13.64
C ARG A 172 13.84 10.77 14.11
N THR A 173 12.75 11.32 13.57
CA THR A 173 12.36 12.72 13.76
C THR A 173 11.18 12.91 14.70
N GLY A 174 10.40 11.87 14.96
CA GLY A 174 9.09 11.97 15.62
C GLY A 174 7.99 12.55 14.72
N LEU A 175 8.32 12.93 13.49
CA LEU A 175 7.38 13.53 12.54
C LEU A 175 6.90 12.47 11.52
N THR A 176 5.60 12.34 11.39
CA THR A 176 5.02 11.50 10.34
C THR A 176 4.72 12.35 9.11
N TYR A 177 4.86 11.76 7.93
CA TYR A 177 4.56 12.47 6.70
C TYR A 177 3.09 12.92 6.67
N SER A 178 2.89 14.24 6.54
CA SER A 178 1.66 14.85 6.05
C SER A 178 1.92 15.21 4.59
N TYR A 179 1.10 14.71 3.73
CA TYR A 179 1.18 15.02 2.31
C TYR A 179 0.39 16.29 2.04
#